data_71ea32cfff2bf9a4868800e08857d7f9
#
_entry.id   71ea32cfff2bf9a4868800e08857d7f9
#
_cell.length_a   1.000
_cell.length_b   1.000
_cell.length_c   1.000
_cell.angle_alpha   90.00
_cell.angle_beta   90.00
_cell.angle_gamma   90.00
#
_symmetry.space_group_name_H-M   'P 1'
#
loop_
_entity.id
_entity.type
_entity.pdbx_description
1 polymer ?
#
loop_
_entity_poly.entity_id
_entity_poly.type
_entity_poly.pdbx_seq_one_letter_code
_entity_poly.pdbx_strand_id
1 'polypeptide(L)'
;MPASRVLLPVLMAALLGSCGGGGSGGGGGPPLGGGSGFTPGVFAASTSFEARCAAPRSGSDPSGRPWPDRLGTALDEKNWLRSWTHELYLWYREVTDRDPAPFAVLDYFEVLKTNAVTPSGQPKDRFHFTVPTDEWLQQSQSGTSGGYGAQWAILASTPPRDLRVAYIEPGATSPAAAVGLARGARVLAIDGIDLVNTNVSADIDRLNDALFPAGTGLSHSFTVQDAGGGPQRTVSMTSANVTSTPVQNVRTIATASGPVGYFLFNDHIATSESGLVDAITTLRNAGVVDLVLDLRYNGGGFLDIASELAYMIAGTARTSGRTFELLQFNDQHTMRDPVTGEALAPLPFHSTAEGFSVATGTPLPTLGLGRVYVLTGGGTCSASESIINSLRGIDVEVIQVGSTTCGKPYGFYPTDNCGTTYFSIQFRGVNAKQFGDYPDGFSPANTVGAAGVSLPGCSVADDFSRALGDAAEGRLAAALNYRATGGQCGVPPSGVAPNGTAAKAGALPFAEPEMRKSPWLENRILPR
;
A
#
# COMPACT_ATOMS: atom_id res chain seq x y z
N MET A 1 -33.90 21.92 31.21
CA MET A 1 -34.80 23.08 30.94
C MET A 1 -34.41 23.62 29.58
N PRO A 2 -35.33 23.79 28.67
CA PRO A 2 -35.06 24.12 27.28
C PRO A 2 -35.29 25.60 26.97
N ALA A 3 -34.72 26.07 25.88
CA ALA A 3 -35.22 27.20 25.10
C ALA A 3 -34.23 27.45 23.94
N SER A 4 -34.52 27.81 22.76
CA SER A 4 -35.72 27.96 21.94
C SER A 4 -35.22 28.40 20.57
N ARG A 5 -35.86 27.90 19.59
CA ARG A 5 -35.74 28.24 18.15
C ARG A 5 -35.99 29.72 17.88
N VAL A 6 -35.34 30.24 16.81
CA VAL A 6 -35.97 31.29 15.98
C VAL A 6 -35.71 30.95 14.52
N LEU A 7 -36.78 30.65 13.82
CA LEU A 7 -36.93 30.66 12.38
C LEU A 7 -37.43 32.06 11.97
N LEU A 8 -36.90 32.57 10.87
CA LEU A 8 -37.68 33.56 10.08
C LEU A 8 -37.32 33.42 8.59
N PRO A 9 -38.32 33.41 7.70
CA PRO A 9 -38.14 33.38 6.26
C PRO A 9 -38.32 34.77 5.63
N VAL A 10 -37.70 35.02 4.49
CA VAL A 10 -38.04 36.14 3.57
C VAL A 10 -37.71 35.66 2.19
N LEU A 11 -38.59 35.50 1.38
CA LEU A 11 -39.53 36.18 0.50
C LEU A 11 -38.97 36.39 -0.91
N MET A 12 -39.67 35.81 -1.81
CA MET A 12 -39.62 35.82 -3.26
C MET A 12 -39.83 37.21 -3.84
N ALA A 13 -39.14 37.56 -4.92
CA ALA A 13 -39.61 38.55 -5.89
C ALA A 13 -39.22 38.11 -7.28
N ALA A 14 -40.22 37.78 -8.05
CA ALA A 14 -40.17 37.59 -9.49
C ALA A 14 -40.33 38.93 -10.19
N LEU A 15 -39.60 39.16 -11.30
CA LEU A 15 -39.97 40.15 -12.27
C LEU A 15 -39.78 39.60 -13.70
N LEU A 16 -40.88 39.59 -14.40
CA LEU A 16 -41.06 39.29 -15.80
C LEU A 16 -40.78 40.51 -16.67
N GLY A 17 -40.33 40.26 -17.88
CA GLY A 17 -40.32 41.23 -19.00
C GLY A 17 -39.60 40.62 -20.17
N SER A 18 -40.16 40.08 -21.10
CA SER A 18 -41.03 40.35 -22.23
C SER A 18 -40.32 40.91 -23.47
N CYS A 19 -40.33 40.08 -24.51
CA CYS A 19 -40.58 40.27 -25.93
C CYS A 19 -39.63 41.06 -26.83
N GLY A 20 -39.29 40.41 -27.95
CA GLY A 20 -39.39 40.97 -29.28
C GLY A 20 -38.34 40.45 -30.26
N GLY A 21 -38.72 39.66 -31.20
CA GLY A 21 -38.95 39.91 -32.59
C GLY A 21 -37.97 39.25 -33.55
N GLY A 22 -38.37 38.26 -34.23
CA GLY A 22 -38.41 37.85 -35.60
C GLY A 22 -37.19 38.04 -36.55
N GLY A 23 -36.83 36.95 -37.25
CA GLY A 23 -35.98 36.94 -38.43
C GLY A 23 -35.67 35.53 -38.92
N SER A 24 -36.46 35.04 -39.86
CA SER A 24 -36.26 33.80 -40.60
C SER A 24 -35.05 33.88 -41.54
N GLY A 25 -34.25 32.84 -41.53
CA GLY A 25 -33.19 32.60 -42.51
C GLY A 25 -32.74 31.16 -42.44
N GLY A 26 -33.26 30.30 -43.35
CA GLY A 26 -32.87 28.92 -43.51
C GLY A 26 -31.43 28.79 -44.03
N GLY A 27 -30.68 27.95 -43.42
CA GLY A 27 -29.38 27.48 -43.87
C GLY A 27 -29.12 26.15 -43.22
N GLY A 28 -29.32 25.04 -43.97
CA GLY A 28 -28.96 23.72 -43.55
C GLY A 28 -27.45 23.61 -43.32
N GLY A 29 -27.06 23.64 -42.04
CA GLY A 29 -25.72 23.29 -41.61
C GLY A 29 -25.61 21.76 -41.57
N PRO A 30 -24.43 21.18 -41.87
CA PRO A 30 -24.21 19.74 -41.71
C PRO A 30 -24.39 19.34 -40.25
N PRO A 31 -24.76 18.10 -39.97
CA PRO A 31 -24.92 17.62 -38.60
C PRO A 31 -23.61 17.86 -37.86
N LEU A 32 -23.66 18.62 -36.79
CA LEU A 32 -22.59 18.78 -35.85
C LEU A 32 -22.31 17.38 -35.28
N GLY A 33 -21.26 16.75 -35.80
CA GLY A 33 -20.67 15.58 -35.14
C GLY A 33 -20.38 15.99 -33.71
N GLY A 34 -20.86 15.20 -32.74
CA GLY A 34 -20.64 15.41 -31.33
C GLY A 34 -19.14 15.44 -31.03
N GLY A 35 -18.53 16.61 -31.14
CA GLY A 35 -17.17 16.83 -30.70
C GLY A 35 -17.11 16.60 -29.20
N SER A 36 -16.06 15.95 -28.72
CA SER A 36 -15.80 15.65 -27.32
C SER A 36 -15.79 16.85 -26.37
N GLY A 37 -15.92 18.06 -26.89
CA GLY A 37 -15.72 19.31 -26.15
C GLY A 37 -14.30 19.51 -25.65
N PHE A 38 -13.38 18.62 -26.04
CA PHE A 38 -11.99 18.68 -25.62
C PHE A 38 -11.29 19.90 -26.24
N THR A 39 -10.66 20.68 -25.36
CA THR A 39 -9.74 21.76 -25.74
C THR A 39 -8.44 21.54 -24.97
N PRO A 40 -7.30 21.32 -25.65
CA PRO A 40 -6.02 21.12 -24.99
C PRO A 40 -5.66 22.27 -24.04
N GLY A 41 -5.22 21.93 -22.83
CA GLY A 41 -4.80 22.89 -21.81
C GLY A 41 -5.93 23.66 -21.13
N VAL A 42 -7.20 23.38 -21.46
CA VAL A 42 -8.37 23.98 -20.80
C VAL A 42 -9.07 22.93 -19.96
N PHE A 43 -9.08 23.12 -18.65
CA PHE A 43 -9.65 22.19 -17.67
C PHE A 43 -10.83 22.86 -16.96
N ALA A 44 -11.99 22.19 -16.97
CA ALA A 44 -13.08 22.57 -16.08
C ALA A 44 -12.78 22.03 -14.67
N ALA A 45 -13.44 22.57 -13.64
CA ALA A 45 -13.31 22.01 -12.29
C ALA A 45 -13.78 20.55 -12.25
N SER A 46 -13.03 19.67 -11.58
CA SER A 46 -13.38 18.23 -11.45
C SER A 46 -14.76 18.04 -10.84
N THR A 47 -15.16 18.87 -9.87
CA THR A 47 -16.48 18.88 -9.24
C THR A 47 -17.64 19.04 -10.23
N SER A 48 -17.41 19.55 -11.44
CA SER A 48 -18.41 19.65 -12.50
C SER A 48 -18.83 18.30 -13.06
N PHE A 49 -17.96 17.29 -12.92
CA PHE A 49 -18.15 15.94 -13.46
C PHE A 49 -18.23 14.87 -12.36
N GLU A 50 -17.92 15.23 -11.12
CA GLU A 50 -17.89 14.32 -9.97
C GLU A 50 -19.22 13.57 -9.80
N ALA A 51 -19.12 12.28 -9.57
CA ALA A 51 -20.24 11.36 -9.37
C ALA A 51 -21.26 11.31 -10.55
N ARG A 52 -20.88 11.77 -11.75
CA ARG A 52 -21.67 11.61 -12.98
C ARG A 52 -21.28 10.33 -13.69
N CYS A 53 -22.07 9.29 -13.45
CA CYS A 53 -21.73 7.91 -13.77
C CYS A 53 -22.56 7.38 -14.96
N ALA A 54 -21.91 6.67 -15.88
CA ALA A 54 -22.61 5.94 -16.94
C ALA A 54 -23.52 4.83 -16.36
N ALA A 55 -23.11 4.25 -15.22
CA ALA A 55 -23.85 3.26 -14.47
C ALA A 55 -23.87 3.63 -12.98
N PRO A 56 -24.74 4.56 -12.55
CA PRO A 56 -24.79 5.01 -11.16
C PRO A 56 -25.20 3.88 -10.22
N ARG A 57 -24.50 3.76 -9.08
CA ARG A 57 -24.86 2.83 -8.01
C ARG A 57 -26.14 3.29 -7.32
N SER A 58 -26.89 2.34 -6.77
CA SER A 58 -28.06 2.58 -5.93
C SER A 58 -27.80 2.04 -4.52
N GLY A 59 -28.53 2.55 -3.53
CA GLY A 59 -28.38 2.15 -2.14
C GLY A 59 -27.31 2.96 -1.40
N SER A 60 -26.63 2.33 -0.46
CA SER A 60 -25.72 3.00 0.47
C SER A 60 -24.39 2.25 0.58
N ASP A 61 -23.36 2.97 1.00
CA ASP A 61 -22.07 2.40 1.37
C ASP A 61 -22.17 1.53 2.64
N PRO A 62 -21.13 0.78 3.04
CA PRO A 62 -21.14 -0.03 4.26
C PRO A 62 -21.38 0.77 5.56
N SER A 63 -21.19 2.08 5.56
CA SER A 63 -21.50 2.97 6.69
C SER A 63 -22.95 3.46 6.69
N GLY A 64 -23.75 3.06 5.69
CA GLY A 64 -25.16 3.46 5.54
C GLY A 64 -25.36 4.82 4.86
N ARG A 65 -24.35 5.46 4.30
CA ARG A 65 -24.46 6.71 3.55
C ARG A 65 -24.87 6.42 2.11
N PRO A 66 -25.89 7.11 1.56
CA PRO A 66 -26.27 6.95 0.15
C PRO A 66 -25.08 7.23 -0.77
N TRP A 67 -24.95 6.43 -1.83
CA TRP A 67 -23.95 6.70 -2.87
C TRP A 67 -24.23 8.07 -3.53
N PRO A 68 -23.20 8.88 -3.80
CA PRO A 68 -23.39 10.21 -4.41
C PRO A 68 -23.69 10.17 -5.91
N ASP A 69 -23.70 9.00 -6.49
CA ASP A 69 -23.77 8.75 -7.93
C ASP A 69 -25.00 9.36 -8.58
N ARG A 70 -24.83 9.99 -9.74
CA ARG A 70 -25.86 10.60 -10.56
C ARG A 70 -25.73 10.09 -12.00
N LEU A 71 -26.82 10.05 -12.73
CA LEU A 71 -26.77 9.68 -14.14
C LEU A 71 -25.90 10.64 -14.93
N GLY A 72 -24.94 10.10 -15.63
CA GLY A 72 -23.98 10.77 -16.50
C GLY A 72 -23.59 9.88 -17.67
N THR A 73 -22.39 10.05 -18.15
CA THR A 73 -21.82 9.30 -19.28
C THR A 73 -20.39 8.86 -18.96
N ALA A 74 -19.86 7.86 -19.67
CA ALA A 74 -18.44 7.51 -19.59
C ALA A 74 -17.52 8.68 -19.98
N LEU A 75 -17.99 9.66 -20.76
CA LEU A 75 -17.25 10.87 -21.05
C LEU A 75 -17.20 11.82 -19.85
N ASP A 76 -18.27 11.90 -19.05
CA ASP A 76 -18.25 12.65 -17.79
C ASP A 76 -17.23 12.07 -16.81
N GLU A 77 -17.18 10.75 -16.66
CA GLU A 77 -16.20 10.07 -15.80
C GLU A 77 -14.76 10.35 -16.26
N LYS A 78 -14.49 10.31 -17.57
CA LYS A 78 -13.18 10.61 -18.13
C LYS A 78 -12.82 12.10 -18.01
N ASN A 79 -13.77 13.02 -18.15
CA ASN A 79 -13.56 14.44 -17.92
C ASN A 79 -13.28 14.74 -16.46
N TRP A 80 -13.93 13.98 -15.54
CA TRP A 80 -13.60 14.03 -14.12
C TRP A 80 -12.14 13.62 -13.90
N LEU A 81 -11.70 12.47 -14.42
CA LEU A 81 -10.32 11.97 -14.31
C LEU A 81 -9.31 12.98 -14.83
N ARG A 82 -9.57 13.59 -16.00
CA ARG A 82 -8.71 14.59 -16.61
C ARG A 82 -8.53 15.82 -15.71
N SER A 83 -9.64 16.36 -15.21
CA SER A 83 -9.63 17.54 -14.35
C SER A 83 -9.04 17.25 -12.98
N TRP A 84 -9.44 16.14 -12.36
CA TRP A 84 -8.94 15.70 -11.07
C TRP A 84 -7.43 15.44 -11.08
N THR A 85 -6.90 14.82 -12.15
CA THR A 85 -5.45 14.64 -12.33
C THR A 85 -4.74 16.00 -12.46
N HIS A 86 -5.28 16.91 -13.26
CA HIS A 86 -4.70 18.24 -13.40
C HIS A 86 -4.69 19.02 -12.08
N GLU A 87 -5.73 18.89 -11.26
CA GLU A 87 -5.85 19.56 -9.97
C GLU A 87 -4.93 18.95 -8.91
N LEU A 88 -4.92 17.63 -8.76
CA LEU A 88 -4.37 16.98 -7.57
C LEU A 88 -3.09 16.19 -7.80
N TYR A 89 -2.84 15.67 -9.00
CA TYR A 89 -1.66 14.83 -9.23
C TYR A 89 -0.36 15.59 -8.96
N LEU A 90 0.54 15.01 -8.19
CA LEU A 90 1.77 15.67 -7.76
C LEU A 90 2.62 16.16 -8.95
N TRP A 91 2.63 15.41 -10.02
CA TRP A 91 3.41 15.71 -11.23
C TRP A 91 2.51 16.06 -12.43
N TYR A 92 1.42 16.76 -12.19
CA TYR A 92 0.43 17.08 -13.23
C TYR A 92 1.01 17.78 -14.47
N ARG A 93 2.10 18.55 -14.31
CA ARG A 93 2.80 19.21 -15.43
C ARG A 93 3.54 18.24 -16.34
N GLU A 94 3.81 17.01 -15.88
CA GLU A 94 4.48 15.95 -16.64
C GLU A 94 3.48 15.09 -17.43
N VAL A 95 2.17 15.27 -17.21
CA VAL A 95 1.10 14.53 -17.89
C VAL A 95 0.78 15.17 -19.22
N THR A 96 0.78 14.36 -20.28
CA THR A 96 0.32 14.83 -21.61
C THR A 96 -1.20 14.92 -21.61
N ASP A 97 -1.75 16.13 -21.83
CA ASP A 97 -3.19 16.33 -21.96
C ASP A 97 -3.73 15.71 -23.26
N ARG A 98 -4.62 14.73 -23.13
CA ARG A 98 -5.18 13.94 -24.23
C ARG A 98 -6.69 14.06 -24.28
N ASP A 99 -7.26 14.00 -25.50
CA ASP A 99 -8.72 13.89 -25.68
C ASP A 99 -9.21 12.61 -24.98
N PRO A 100 -10.14 12.70 -24.00
CA PRO A 100 -10.69 11.54 -23.31
C PRO A 100 -11.59 10.66 -24.19
N ALA A 101 -12.13 11.17 -25.30
CA ALA A 101 -13.17 10.50 -26.07
C ALA A 101 -12.79 9.08 -26.55
N PRO A 102 -11.57 8.81 -27.10
CA PRO A 102 -11.25 7.51 -27.69
C PRO A 102 -10.93 6.42 -26.67
N PHE A 103 -10.82 6.73 -25.38
CA PHE A 103 -10.42 5.77 -24.35
C PHE A 103 -11.62 5.11 -23.65
N ALA A 104 -11.46 3.90 -23.15
CA ALA A 104 -12.28 3.41 -22.03
C ALA A 104 -11.89 4.16 -20.73
N VAL A 105 -12.76 4.14 -19.71
CA VAL A 105 -12.55 4.96 -18.48
C VAL A 105 -11.25 4.58 -17.78
N LEU A 106 -11.00 3.30 -17.55
CA LEU A 106 -9.80 2.82 -16.86
C LEU A 106 -8.55 2.98 -17.73
N ASP A 107 -8.64 2.74 -19.04
CA ASP A 107 -7.51 2.96 -19.97
C ASP A 107 -7.10 4.44 -20.02
N TYR A 108 -8.08 5.35 -19.87
CA TYR A 108 -7.78 6.78 -19.79
C TYR A 108 -7.04 7.12 -18.50
N PHE A 109 -7.44 6.55 -17.38
CA PHE A 109 -6.72 6.74 -16.11
C PHE A 109 -5.26 6.30 -16.21
N GLU A 110 -4.99 5.14 -16.83
CA GLU A 110 -3.62 4.62 -16.98
C GLU A 110 -2.66 5.54 -17.75
N VAL A 111 -3.17 6.41 -18.62
CA VAL A 111 -2.34 7.37 -19.36
C VAL A 111 -2.22 8.73 -18.67
N LEU A 112 -2.90 8.94 -17.54
CA LEU A 112 -2.89 10.20 -16.77
C LEU A 112 -1.79 10.20 -15.70
N LYS A 113 -0.60 9.70 -16.02
CA LYS A 113 0.57 9.69 -15.14
C LYS A 113 1.83 10.11 -15.85
N THR A 114 2.88 10.43 -15.09
CA THR A 114 4.20 10.75 -15.61
C THR A 114 4.88 9.52 -16.22
N ASN A 115 5.66 9.74 -17.28
CA ASN A 115 6.55 8.73 -17.86
C ASN A 115 8.03 8.96 -17.45
N ALA A 116 8.29 9.87 -16.53
CA ALA A 116 9.63 10.10 -16.01
C ALA A 116 10.15 8.89 -15.23
N VAL A 117 11.46 8.83 -15.05
CA VAL A 117 12.14 7.76 -14.30
C VAL A 117 12.86 8.32 -13.08
N THR A 118 13.12 7.45 -12.10
CA THR A 118 13.95 7.74 -10.94
C THR A 118 15.44 7.74 -11.32
N PRO A 119 16.35 8.15 -10.44
CA PRO A 119 17.79 8.05 -10.67
C PRO A 119 18.28 6.63 -11.00
N SER A 120 17.60 5.58 -10.51
CA SER A 120 17.92 4.19 -10.85
C SER A 120 17.35 3.73 -12.20
N GLY A 121 16.55 4.57 -12.87
CA GLY A 121 15.89 4.24 -14.14
C GLY A 121 14.55 3.54 -14.01
N GLN A 122 14.01 3.38 -12.80
CA GLN A 122 12.67 2.84 -12.58
C GLN A 122 11.60 3.87 -12.95
N PRO A 123 10.38 3.47 -13.38
CA PRO A 123 9.28 4.42 -13.54
C PRO A 123 9.06 5.23 -12.26
N LYS A 124 8.98 6.56 -12.38
CA LYS A 124 8.78 7.48 -11.25
C LYS A 124 7.42 7.25 -10.58
N ASP A 125 6.38 7.05 -11.38
CA ASP A 125 5.06 6.64 -10.91
C ASP A 125 4.72 5.22 -11.36
N ARG A 126 5.01 4.26 -10.48
CA ARG A 126 4.58 2.86 -10.54
C ARG A 126 3.48 2.54 -9.52
N PHE A 127 2.86 3.59 -8.96
CA PHE A 127 1.92 3.53 -7.84
C PHE A 127 0.52 4.02 -8.21
N HIS A 128 0.25 4.17 -9.50
CA HIS A 128 -1.00 4.63 -10.10
C HIS A 128 -1.87 3.43 -10.45
N PHE A 129 -2.98 3.24 -9.72
CA PHE A 129 -3.83 2.06 -9.88
C PHE A 129 -5.27 2.33 -9.44
N THR A 130 -6.16 1.38 -9.72
CA THR A 130 -7.57 1.42 -9.33
C THR A 130 -8.00 0.13 -8.67
N VAL A 131 -9.08 0.21 -7.88
CA VAL A 131 -9.72 -0.92 -7.23
C VAL A 131 -11.23 -0.70 -7.23
N PRO A 132 -12.07 -1.74 -7.39
CA PRO A 132 -13.49 -1.63 -7.08
C PRO A 132 -13.72 -1.11 -5.66
N THR A 133 -14.58 -0.10 -5.51
CA THR A 133 -14.75 0.60 -4.22
C THR A 133 -15.19 -0.35 -3.10
N ASP A 134 -16.05 -1.31 -3.39
CA ASP A 134 -16.52 -2.27 -2.39
C ASP A 134 -15.39 -3.16 -1.85
N GLU A 135 -14.48 -3.60 -2.73
CA GLU A 135 -13.30 -4.37 -2.34
C GLU A 135 -12.35 -3.54 -1.47
N TRP A 136 -12.11 -2.29 -1.88
CA TRP A 136 -11.30 -1.36 -1.11
C TRP A 136 -11.84 -1.16 0.31
N LEU A 137 -13.14 -0.86 0.44
CA LEU A 137 -13.78 -0.64 1.73
C LEU A 137 -13.73 -1.90 2.60
N GLN A 138 -13.99 -3.08 2.02
CA GLN A 138 -13.93 -4.33 2.75
C GLN A 138 -12.54 -4.60 3.30
N GLN A 139 -11.50 -4.43 2.51
CA GLN A 139 -10.14 -4.71 2.93
C GLN A 139 -9.61 -3.67 3.92
N SER A 140 -9.74 -2.38 3.61
CA SER A 140 -9.16 -1.32 4.43
C SER A 140 -9.80 -1.21 5.82
N GLN A 141 -11.10 -1.50 5.92
CA GLN A 141 -11.85 -1.37 7.17
C GLN A 141 -11.91 -2.68 7.98
N SER A 142 -12.20 -3.80 7.33
CA SER A 142 -12.38 -5.08 8.03
C SER A 142 -11.17 -6.01 7.95
N GLY A 143 -10.17 -5.69 7.14
CA GLY A 143 -9.03 -6.55 6.89
C GLY A 143 -9.39 -7.86 6.20
N THR A 144 -10.52 -7.91 5.49
CA THR A 144 -10.99 -9.14 4.85
C THR A 144 -10.76 -9.06 3.35
N SER A 145 -10.19 -10.11 2.77
CA SER A 145 -9.98 -10.24 1.32
C SER A 145 -10.28 -11.65 0.83
N GLY A 146 -10.67 -11.77 -0.44
CA GLY A 146 -10.84 -13.07 -1.09
C GLY A 146 -9.49 -13.75 -1.35
N GLY A 147 -9.38 -15.05 -1.05
CA GLY A 147 -8.16 -15.81 -1.32
C GLY A 147 -7.99 -17.05 -0.48
N TYR A 148 -6.75 -17.53 -0.35
CA TYR A 148 -6.44 -18.74 0.43
C TYR A 148 -5.82 -18.42 1.80
N GLY A 149 -5.49 -17.16 2.08
CA GLY A 149 -4.72 -16.80 3.27
C GLY A 149 -3.24 -17.19 3.18
N ALA A 150 -2.73 -17.49 1.99
CA ALA A 150 -1.32 -17.67 1.72
C ALA A 150 -0.77 -16.44 1.01
N GLN A 151 0.32 -15.90 1.52
CA GLN A 151 1.07 -14.87 0.82
C GLN A 151 2.19 -15.54 0.02
N TRP A 152 2.22 -15.27 -1.27
CA TRP A 152 3.15 -15.88 -2.20
C TRP A 152 4.39 -15.00 -2.42
N ALA A 153 5.57 -15.61 -2.43
CA ALA A 153 6.83 -14.98 -2.82
C ALA A 153 7.32 -15.58 -4.14
N ILE A 154 7.41 -14.75 -5.18
CA ILE A 154 7.93 -15.14 -6.50
C ILE A 154 9.44 -14.82 -6.50
N LEU A 155 10.28 -15.82 -6.27
CA LEU A 155 11.74 -15.67 -6.25
C LEU A 155 12.35 -15.73 -7.65
N ALA A 156 11.69 -16.44 -8.57
CA ALA A 156 12.02 -16.46 -9.98
C ALA A 156 10.72 -16.48 -10.79
N SER A 157 10.48 -15.44 -11.60
CA SER A 157 9.26 -15.30 -12.41
C SER A 157 9.29 -16.04 -13.75
N THR A 158 10.49 -16.39 -14.23
CA THR A 158 10.70 -17.13 -15.47
C THR A 158 11.22 -18.55 -15.20
N PRO A 159 10.99 -19.52 -16.11
CA PRO A 159 11.48 -20.89 -15.93
C PRO A 159 13.01 -21.00 -15.77
N PRO A 160 13.48 -21.81 -14.81
CA PRO A 160 12.72 -22.57 -13.84
C PRO A 160 12.20 -21.65 -12.71
N ARG A 161 10.85 -21.52 -12.59
CA ARG A 161 10.24 -20.62 -11.62
C ARG A 161 10.41 -21.14 -10.20
N ASP A 162 10.51 -20.19 -9.24
CA ASP A 162 10.51 -20.49 -7.81
C ASP A 162 9.45 -19.62 -7.11
N LEU A 163 8.34 -20.25 -6.76
CA LEU A 163 7.24 -19.68 -6.02
C LEU A 163 7.16 -20.35 -4.66
N ARG A 164 7.18 -19.56 -3.60
CA ARG A 164 7.12 -20.05 -2.22
C ARG A 164 6.05 -19.36 -1.40
N VAL A 165 5.65 -20.01 -0.32
CA VAL A 165 4.83 -19.40 0.72
C VAL A 165 5.73 -18.47 1.54
N ALA A 166 5.41 -17.18 1.57
CA ALA A 166 6.09 -16.18 2.39
C ALA A 166 5.63 -16.27 3.86
N TYR A 167 4.33 -16.22 4.05
CA TYR A 167 3.64 -16.48 5.31
C TYR A 167 2.19 -16.87 5.02
N ILE A 168 1.48 -17.29 6.04
CA ILE A 168 0.05 -17.58 5.98
C ILE A 168 -0.69 -16.73 7.01
N GLU A 169 -1.92 -16.38 6.69
CA GLU A 169 -2.83 -15.80 7.67
C GLU A 169 -3.23 -16.90 8.67
N PRO A 170 -3.05 -16.68 9.97
CA PRO A 170 -3.48 -17.64 10.98
C PRO A 170 -5.01 -17.61 11.12
N GLY A 171 -5.58 -18.72 11.59
CA GLY A 171 -6.98 -18.77 11.96
C GLY A 171 -7.89 -19.57 11.04
N ALA A 172 -9.15 -19.69 11.46
CA ALA A 172 -10.12 -20.60 10.86
C ALA A 172 -10.61 -20.16 9.45
N THR A 173 -10.42 -18.90 9.10
CA THR A 173 -10.82 -18.37 7.78
C THR A 173 -9.76 -18.61 6.70
N SER A 174 -8.59 -19.13 7.06
CA SER A 174 -7.47 -19.36 6.14
C SER A 174 -7.48 -20.79 5.58
N PRO A 175 -7.85 -21.01 4.30
CA PRO A 175 -7.73 -22.31 3.66
C PRO A 175 -6.30 -22.88 3.68
N ALA A 176 -5.29 -22.01 3.53
CA ALA A 176 -3.88 -22.41 3.59
C ALA A 176 -3.47 -22.94 4.96
N ALA A 177 -3.95 -22.31 6.04
CA ALA A 177 -3.72 -22.80 7.40
C ALA A 177 -4.41 -24.15 7.61
N ALA A 178 -5.64 -24.33 7.11
CA ALA A 178 -6.41 -25.57 7.26
C ALA A 178 -5.73 -26.79 6.61
N VAL A 179 -4.99 -26.59 5.50
CA VAL A 179 -4.24 -27.68 4.82
C VAL A 179 -2.78 -27.79 5.30
N GLY A 180 -2.40 -27.03 6.32
CA GLY A 180 -1.05 -27.07 6.91
C GLY A 180 0.03 -26.57 5.96
N LEU A 181 -0.25 -25.57 5.11
CA LEU A 181 0.81 -24.86 4.41
C LEU A 181 1.63 -24.04 5.42
N ALA A 182 2.92 -23.94 5.14
CA ALA A 182 3.83 -23.20 6.00
C ALA A 182 4.83 -22.40 5.15
N ARG A 183 5.45 -21.40 5.78
CA ARG A 183 6.54 -20.62 5.17
C ARG A 183 7.59 -21.52 4.54
N GLY A 184 8.04 -21.14 3.35
CA GLY A 184 9.07 -21.83 2.58
C GLY A 184 8.56 -23.01 1.75
N ALA A 185 7.28 -23.44 1.91
CA ALA A 185 6.70 -24.43 1.02
C ALA A 185 6.76 -23.91 -0.43
N ARG A 186 7.32 -24.73 -1.32
CA ARG A 186 7.46 -24.42 -2.75
C ARG A 186 6.27 -24.96 -3.53
N VAL A 187 5.66 -24.16 -4.38
CA VAL A 187 4.60 -24.58 -5.28
C VAL A 187 5.24 -25.11 -6.57
N LEU A 188 4.91 -26.35 -6.94
CA LEU A 188 5.48 -27.04 -8.10
C LEU A 188 4.51 -27.12 -9.26
N ALA A 189 3.23 -27.35 -8.97
CA ALA A 189 2.17 -27.39 -9.97
C ALA A 189 0.85 -26.93 -9.38
N ILE A 190 -0.06 -26.43 -10.20
CA ILE A 190 -1.44 -26.10 -9.84
C ILE A 190 -2.35 -26.74 -10.89
N ASP A 191 -3.37 -27.48 -10.44
CA ASP A 191 -4.32 -28.23 -11.29
C ASP A 191 -3.62 -29.10 -12.35
N GLY A 192 -2.47 -29.69 -11.99
CA GLY A 192 -1.65 -30.50 -12.88
C GLY A 192 -0.77 -29.74 -13.86
N ILE A 193 -0.84 -28.40 -13.90
CA ILE A 193 0.02 -27.54 -14.73
C ILE A 193 1.37 -27.37 -14.03
N ASP A 194 2.47 -27.71 -14.69
CA ASP A 194 3.84 -27.52 -14.18
C ASP A 194 4.15 -26.01 -14.05
N LEU A 195 4.08 -25.47 -12.84
CA LEU A 195 4.38 -24.07 -12.57
C LEU A 195 5.86 -23.76 -12.82
N VAL A 196 6.74 -24.70 -12.53
CA VAL A 196 8.19 -24.47 -12.56
C VAL A 196 8.68 -24.27 -13.99
N ASN A 197 8.20 -25.07 -14.95
CA ASN A 197 8.81 -25.13 -16.27
C ASN A 197 7.90 -24.71 -17.43
N THR A 198 6.56 -24.61 -17.25
CA THR A 198 5.69 -24.22 -18.36
C THR A 198 6.09 -22.87 -18.96
N ASN A 199 6.03 -22.77 -20.28
CA ASN A 199 6.24 -21.54 -21.04
C ASN A 199 5.10 -21.34 -22.06
N VAL A 200 3.92 -21.88 -21.74
CA VAL A 200 2.70 -21.76 -22.53
C VAL A 200 1.85 -20.64 -21.93
N SER A 201 1.54 -19.61 -22.71
CA SER A 201 0.80 -18.42 -22.23
C SER A 201 -0.52 -18.80 -21.54
N ALA A 202 -1.34 -19.63 -22.17
CA ALA A 202 -2.62 -20.05 -21.61
C ALA A 202 -2.49 -20.82 -20.28
N ASP A 203 -1.38 -21.53 -20.05
CA ASP A 203 -1.11 -22.17 -18.77
C ASP A 203 -0.70 -21.15 -17.72
N ILE A 204 0.10 -20.14 -18.12
CA ILE A 204 0.51 -19.05 -17.22
C ILE A 204 -0.72 -18.25 -16.76
N ASP A 205 -1.67 -17.97 -17.65
CA ASP A 205 -2.92 -17.29 -17.31
C ASP A 205 -3.72 -18.10 -16.28
N ARG A 206 -3.88 -19.42 -16.50
CA ARG A 206 -4.55 -20.32 -15.55
C ARG A 206 -3.84 -20.39 -14.20
N LEU A 207 -2.51 -20.41 -14.18
CA LEU A 207 -1.72 -20.41 -12.96
C LEU A 207 -1.92 -19.10 -12.19
N ASN A 208 -1.96 -17.95 -12.89
CA ASN A 208 -2.25 -16.66 -12.29
C ASN A 208 -3.66 -16.62 -11.68
N ASP A 209 -4.67 -17.07 -12.43
CA ASP A 209 -6.06 -17.10 -11.94
C ASP A 209 -6.19 -18.01 -10.72
N ALA A 210 -5.48 -19.14 -10.71
CA ALA A 210 -5.49 -20.07 -9.58
C ALA A 210 -4.75 -19.53 -8.34
N LEU A 211 -3.67 -18.77 -8.51
CA LEU A 211 -2.93 -18.16 -7.38
C LEU A 211 -3.63 -16.95 -6.79
N PHE A 212 -4.31 -16.19 -7.65
CA PHE A 212 -4.96 -14.92 -7.32
C PHE A 212 -6.42 -14.94 -7.76
N PRO A 213 -7.26 -15.77 -7.09
CA PRO A 213 -8.64 -15.96 -7.51
C PRO A 213 -9.42 -14.65 -7.46
N ALA A 214 -10.20 -14.37 -8.50
CA ALA A 214 -11.02 -13.17 -8.62
C ALA A 214 -12.21 -13.13 -7.65
N GLY A 215 -12.45 -14.21 -6.88
CA GLY A 215 -13.57 -14.31 -5.96
C GLY A 215 -13.43 -15.48 -4.99
N THR A 216 -14.46 -15.71 -4.21
CA THR A 216 -14.53 -16.83 -3.27
C THR A 216 -15.21 -18.06 -3.89
N GLY A 217 -14.97 -19.25 -3.32
CA GLY A 217 -15.57 -20.51 -3.76
C GLY A 217 -14.86 -21.19 -4.93
N LEU A 218 -13.73 -20.64 -5.40
CA LEU A 218 -12.92 -21.23 -6.47
C LEU A 218 -11.94 -22.24 -5.88
N SER A 219 -12.01 -23.50 -6.36
CA SER A 219 -11.22 -24.61 -5.82
C SER A 219 -10.09 -24.99 -6.77
N HIS A 220 -8.88 -25.07 -6.24
CA HIS A 220 -7.69 -25.47 -6.98
C HIS A 220 -6.86 -26.48 -6.20
N SER A 221 -6.11 -27.34 -6.91
CA SER A 221 -5.20 -28.32 -6.34
C SER A 221 -3.76 -27.86 -6.50
N PHE A 222 -3.01 -27.82 -5.40
CA PHE A 222 -1.63 -27.36 -5.36
C PHE A 222 -0.70 -28.53 -5.05
N THR A 223 0.23 -28.84 -5.92
CA THR A 223 1.35 -29.73 -5.61
C THR A 223 2.46 -28.91 -5.01
N VAL A 224 2.79 -29.21 -3.76
CA VAL A 224 3.77 -28.44 -2.97
C VAL A 224 4.86 -29.34 -2.41
N GLN A 225 6.01 -28.74 -2.12
CA GLN A 225 7.10 -29.35 -1.38
C GLN A 225 7.41 -28.48 -0.18
N ASP A 226 7.27 -29.01 1.03
CA ASP A 226 7.51 -28.26 2.24
C ASP A 226 9.00 -27.86 2.38
N ALA A 227 9.27 -26.84 3.20
CA ALA A 227 10.63 -26.36 3.45
C ALA A 227 11.52 -27.51 3.97
N GLY A 228 12.79 -27.54 3.52
CA GLY A 228 13.72 -28.62 3.86
C GLY A 228 13.74 -29.81 2.91
N GLY A 229 12.91 -29.80 1.84
CA GLY A 229 13.01 -30.77 0.73
C GLY A 229 12.38 -32.14 1.01
N GLY A 230 11.33 -32.21 1.79
CA GLY A 230 10.52 -33.41 2.03
C GLY A 230 9.78 -33.90 0.78
N PRO A 231 8.98 -34.98 0.87
CA PRO A 231 8.17 -35.47 -0.22
C PRO A 231 7.17 -34.40 -0.70
N GLN A 232 6.86 -34.44 -1.99
CA GLN A 232 5.79 -33.63 -2.57
C GLN A 232 4.44 -34.11 -2.05
N ARG A 233 3.52 -33.19 -1.81
CA ARG A 233 2.14 -33.47 -1.47
C ARG A 233 1.19 -32.59 -2.26
N THR A 234 -0.01 -33.07 -2.49
CA THR A 234 -1.08 -32.29 -3.12
C THR A 234 -2.07 -31.86 -2.06
N VAL A 235 -2.41 -30.58 -2.04
CA VAL A 235 -3.46 -30.01 -1.20
C VAL A 235 -4.49 -29.32 -2.05
N SER A 236 -5.76 -29.43 -1.68
CA SER A 236 -6.83 -28.67 -2.33
C SER A 236 -7.25 -27.54 -1.44
N MET A 237 -7.35 -26.34 -2.03
CA MET A 237 -7.81 -25.14 -1.33
C MET A 237 -8.96 -24.50 -2.11
N THR A 238 -9.98 -24.07 -1.38
CA THR A 238 -11.10 -23.28 -1.93
C THR A 238 -10.95 -21.86 -1.43
N SER A 239 -10.92 -20.88 -2.34
CA SER A 239 -10.83 -19.48 -1.97
C SER A 239 -11.99 -19.04 -1.08
N ALA A 240 -11.71 -18.29 -0.04
CA ALA A 240 -12.67 -17.83 0.96
C ALA A 240 -12.41 -16.37 1.32
N ASN A 241 -13.31 -15.76 2.07
CA ASN A 241 -13.05 -14.49 2.73
C ASN A 241 -12.08 -14.76 3.90
N VAL A 242 -10.85 -14.28 3.76
CA VAL A 242 -9.79 -14.43 4.75
C VAL A 242 -9.62 -13.13 5.52
N THR A 243 -9.64 -13.22 6.84
CA THR A 243 -9.35 -12.08 7.71
C THR A 243 -7.84 -11.99 7.92
N SER A 244 -7.27 -10.85 7.61
CA SER A 244 -5.86 -10.55 7.83
C SER A 244 -5.55 -10.39 9.32
N THR A 245 -4.38 -10.87 9.73
CA THR A 245 -3.79 -10.63 11.04
C THR A 245 -2.50 -9.82 10.84
N PRO A 246 -2.59 -8.49 10.79
CA PRO A 246 -1.47 -7.64 10.38
C PRO A 246 -0.26 -7.73 11.30
N VAL A 247 -0.47 -7.95 12.60
CA VAL A 247 0.59 -8.07 13.61
C VAL A 247 0.70 -9.52 14.06
N GLN A 248 1.85 -10.13 13.80
CA GLN A 248 2.07 -11.56 14.05
C GLN A 248 3.40 -11.81 14.77
N ASN A 249 3.55 -13.00 15.35
CA ASN A 249 4.81 -13.50 15.89
C ASN A 249 5.46 -12.61 16.97
N VAL A 250 4.66 -11.94 17.80
CA VAL A 250 5.17 -11.12 18.91
C VAL A 250 6.00 -11.99 19.85
N ARG A 251 7.28 -11.64 20.06
CA ARG A 251 8.23 -12.43 20.85
C ARG A 251 9.21 -11.56 21.62
N THR A 252 9.67 -12.08 22.75
CA THR A 252 10.82 -11.57 23.50
C THR A 252 11.97 -12.56 23.35
N ILE A 253 13.10 -12.07 22.85
CA ILE A 253 14.30 -12.87 22.62
C ILE A 253 15.34 -12.52 23.69
N ALA A 254 15.72 -13.48 24.50
CA ALA A 254 16.75 -13.30 25.51
C ALA A 254 18.13 -13.16 24.84
N THR A 255 18.88 -12.11 25.22
CA THR A 255 20.26 -11.90 24.77
C THR A 255 21.15 -11.50 25.95
N ALA A 256 22.47 -11.61 25.79
CA ALA A 256 23.42 -11.26 26.84
C ALA A 256 23.35 -9.77 27.28
N SER A 257 22.88 -8.89 26.39
CA SER A 257 22.77 -7.43 26.63
C SER A 257 21.34 -6.97 26.87
N GLY A 258 20.45 -7.88 27.32
CA GLY A 258 19.06 -7.60 27.63
C GLY A 258 18.06 -8.16 26.60
N PRO A 259 16.79 -8.23 26.95
CA PRO A 259 15.76 -8.79 26.09
C PRO A 259 15.48 -7.90 24.87
N VAL A 260 15.32 -8.53 23.70
CA VAL A 260 14.98 -7.88 22.43
C VAL A 260 13.55 -8.25 22.05
N GLY A 261 12.73 -7.26 21.76
CA GLY A 261 11.40 -7.46 21.19
C GLY A 261 11.47 -7.80 19.70
N TYR A 262 10.54 -8.61 19.23
CA TYR A 262 10.32 -8.88 17.82
C TYR A 262 8.83 -8.98 17.55
N PHE A 263 8.38 -8.42 16.44
CA PHE A 263 7.10 -8.78 15.81
C PHE A 263 7.14 -8.52 14.31
N LEU A 264 6.34 -9.32 13.58
CA LEU A 264 6.06 -9.12 12.17
C LEU A 264 4.86 -8.18 12.04
N PHE A 265 5.01 -7.14 11.21
CA PHE A 265 3.93 -6.21 10.89
C PHE A 265 3.75 -6.15 9.38
N ASN A 266 2.61 -6.65 8.88
CA ASN A 266 2.39 -6.91 7.45
C ASN A 266 1.57 -5.85 6.74
N ASP A 267 0.74 -5.05 7.44
CA ASP A 267 -0.22 -4.17 6.78
C ASP A 267 -0.68 -3.03 7.70
N HIS A 268 -0.82 -1.81 7.16
CA HIS A 268 -1.33 -0.63 7.88
C HIS A 268 -2.83 -0.42 7.59
N ILE A 269 -3.65 -1.41 7.92
CA ILE A 269 -5.12 -1.36 7.82
C ILE A 269 -5.76 -1.06 9.18
N ALA A 270 -7.05 -0.72 9.19
CA ALA A 270 -7.75 -0.31 10.41
C ALA A 270 -7.58 -1.30 11.59
N THR A 271 -7.64 -2.59 11.32
CA THR A 271 -7.47 -3.64 12.35
C THR A 271 -6.07 -3.76 12.94
N SER A 272 -5.07 -3.08 12.35
CA SER A 272 -3.67 -3.10 12.84
C SER A 272 -3.48 -2.35 14.14
N GLU A 273 -4.25 -1.27 14.38
CA GLU A 273 -4.08 -0.39 15.53
C GLU A 273 -4.11 -1.16 16.86
N SER A 274 -5.14 -1.99 17.08
CA SER A 274 -5.25 -2.80 18.30
C SER A 274 -4.12 -3.83 18.41
N GLY A 275 -3.76 -4.50 17.31
CA GLY A 275 -2.67 -5.47 17.29
C GLY A 275 -1.32 -4.85 17.65
N LEU A 276 -1.04 -3.62 17.19
CA LEU A 276 0.18 -2.87 17.53
C LEU A 276 0.19 -2.45 19.00
N VAL A 277 -0.94 -1.98 19.54
CA VAL A 277 -1.08 -1.63 20.96
C VAL A 277 -0.81 -2.85 21.85
N ASP A 278 -1.36 -4.00 21.50
CA ASP A 278 -1.16 -5.26 22.23
C ASP A 278 0.28 -5.75 22.16
N ALA A 279 0.90 -5.69 20.97
CA ALA A 279 2.29 -6.08 20.77
C ALA A 279 3.25 -5.21 21.60
N ILE A 280 3.12 -3.89 21.50
CA ILE A 280 3.96 -2.94 22.26
C ILE A 280 3.73 -3.07 23.75
N THR A 281 2.49 -3.26 24.21
CA THR A 281 2.17 -3.50 25.62
C THR A 281 2.86 -4.77 26.14
N THR A 282 2.79 -5.87 25.36
CA THR A 282 3.45 -7.15 25.69
C THR A 282 4.95 -6.98 25.82
N LEU A 283 5.59 -6.32 24.84
CA LEU A 283 7.03 -6.10 24.82
C LEU A 283 7.50 -5.14 25.92
N ARG A 284 6.73 -4.08 26.19
CA ARG A 284 6.98 -3.18 27.33
C ARG A 284 6.95 -3.91 28.67
N ASN A 285 5.96 -4.76 28.89
CA ASN A 285 5.82 -5.54 30.11
C ASN A 285 6.96 -6.59 30.26
N ALA A 286 7.51 -7.05 29.15
CA ALA A 286 8.70 -7.90 29.13
C ALA A 286 10.01 -7.14 29.34
N GLY A 287 9.97 -5.81 29.43
CA GLY A 287 11.14 -4.96 29.68
C GLY A 287 12.18 -4.99 28.54
N VAL A 288 11.72 -5.06 27.29
CA VAL A 288 12.64 -5.10 26.13
C VAL A 288 13.46 -3.81 26.07
N VAL A 289 14.73 -3.95 25.70
CA VAL A 289 15.68 -2.85 25.60
C VAL A 289 16.01 -2.45 24.16
N ASP A 290 15.60 -3.27 23.20
CA ASP A 290 15.67 -3.04 21.75
C ASP A 290 14.49 -3.72 21.06
N LEU A 291 14.20 -3.29 19.83
CA LEU A 291 13.15 -3.85 18.99
C LEU A 291 13.71 -4.25 17.62
N VAL A 292 13.35 -5.45 17.15
CA VAL A 292 13.42 -5.84 15.74
C VAL A 292 11.99 -5.80 15.18
N LEU A 293 11.72 -4.79 14.37
CA LEU A 293 10.46 -4.61 13.66
C LEU A 293 10.56 -5.24 12.27
N ASP A 294 9.76 -6.26 12.00
CA ASP A 294 9.80 -6.95 10.71
C ASP A 294 8.75 -6.38 9.76
N LEU A 295 9.19 -5.57 8.81
CA LEU A 295 8.38 -4.92 7.77
C LEU A 295 8.64 -5.52 6.38
N ARG A 296 9.33 -6.68 6.27
CA ARG A 296 9.78 -7.22 4.98
C ARG A 296 8.66 -7.44 3.95
N TYR A 297 7.43 -7.59 4.41
CA TYR A 297 6.25 -7.82 3.57
C TYR A 297 5.20 -6.70 3.68
N ASN A 298 5.53 -5.60 4.33
CA ASN A 298 4.59 -4.51 4.58
C ASN A 298 4.63 -3.44 3.49
N GLY A 299 3.62 -3.39 2.64
CA GLY A 299 3.48 -2.41 1.57
C GLY A 299 3.03 -1.01 2.02
N GLY A 300 2.75 -0.80 3.29
CA GLY A 300 2.23 0.46 3.81
C GLY A 300 0.73 0.41 4.11
N GLY A 301 0.03 1.52 3.95
CA GLY A 301 -1.39 1.72 4.23
C GLY A 301 -1.62 3.05 4.94
N PHE A 302 -2.43 3.08 6.00
CA PHE A 302 -2.76 4.32 6.73
C PHE A 302 -1.53 4.95 7.39
N LEU A 303 -1.31 6.23 7.08
CA LEU A 303 -0.16 6.98 7.56
C LEU A 303 -0.25 7.25 9.07
N ASP A 304 -1.46 7.43 9.61
CA ASP A 304 -1.68 7.64 11.03
C ASP A 304 -1.27 6.42 11.86
N ILE A 305 -1.52 5.19 11.37
CA ILE A 305 -1.05 3.95 12.01
C ILE A 305 0.50 3.91 12.03
N ALA A 306 1.15 4.39 10.97
CA ALA A 306 2.61 4.50 10.97
C ALA A 306 3.11 5.52 12.00
N SER A 307 2.40 6.64 12.16
CA SER A 307 2.68 7.66 13.16
C SER A 307 2.52 7.12 14.59
N GLU A 308 1.42 6.42 14.86
CA GLU A 308 1.18 5.75 16.15
C GLU A 308 2.30 4.76 16.50
N LEU A 309 2.69 3.89 15.54
CA LEU A 309 3.75 2.92 15.76
C LEU A 309 5.10 3.61 16.01
N ALA A 310 5.43 4.64 15.25
CA ALA A 310 6.65 5.41 15.45
C ALA A 310 6.68 6.10 16.84
N TYR A 311 5.53 6.63 17.29
CA TYR A 311 5.37 7.13 18.67
C TYR A 311 5.59 6.01 19.71
N MET A 312 4.94 4.87 19.53
CA MET A 312 5.04 3.73 20.45
C MET A 312 6.49 3.21 20.56
N ILE A 313 7.27 3.28 19.48
CA ILE A 313 8.70 2.93 19.50
C ILE A 313 9.53 3.98 20.25
N ALA A 314 9.44 5.26 19.84
CA ALA A 314 10.33 6.32 20.29
C ALA A 314 9.95 6.92 21.65
N GLY A 315 8.67 6.92 21.99
CA GLY A 315 8.12 7.44 23.23
C GLY A 315 8.07 8.97 23.32
N THR A 316 7.30 9.47 24.27
CA THR A 316 6.99 10.89 24.46
C THR A 316 8.23 11.80 24.53
N ALA A 317 9.30 11.36 25.18
CA ALA A 317 10.50 12.18 25.36
C ALA A 317 11.19 12.57 24.05
N ARG A 318 11.04 11.76 22.99
CA ARG A 318 11.63 12.02 21.65
C ARG A 318 10.65 12.63 20.66
N THR A 319 9.35 12.39 20.85
CA THR A 319 8.32 12.75 19.87
C THR A 319 7.55 14.03 20.20
N SER A 320 7.55 14.47 21.47
CA SER A 320 6.79 15.64 21.88
C SER A 320 7.17 16.89 21.11
N GLY A 321 6.19 17.52 20.45
CA GLY A 321 6.39 18.72 19.62
C GLY A 321 7.21 18.48 18.35
N ARG A 322 7.45 17.23 17.96
CA ARG A 322 8.18 16.88 16.73
C ARG A 322 7.20 16.52 15.61
N THR A 323 7.65 16.78 14.41
CA THR A 323 6.95 16.41 13.17
C THR A 323 7.22 14.95 12.85
N PHE A 324 6.15 14.17 12.70
CA PHE A 324 6.23 12.85 12.07
C PHE A 324 6.45 13.04 10.56
N GLU A 325 5.56 13.77 9.90
CA GLU A 325 5.68 14.06 8.48
C GLU A 325 5.02 15.40 8.12
N LEU A 326 5.61 16.14 7.17
CA LEU A 326 4.99 17.29 6.53
C LEU A 326 4.64 16.90 5.10
N LEU A 327 3.37 17.06 4.72
CA LEU A 327 2.88 16.77 3.38
C LEU A 327 3.18 17.94 2.44
N GLN A 328 3.66 17.64 1.25
CA GLN A 328 3.94 18.60 0.19
C GLN A 328 3.15 18.18 -1.05
N PHE A 329 2.07 18.89 -1.35
CA PHE A 329 1.27 18.73 -2.57
C PHE A 329 1.94 19.42 -3.77
N ASN A 330 1.28 19.40 -4.92
CA ASN A 330 1.76 20.13 -6.09
C ASN A 330 1.71 21.66 -5.86
N ASP A 331 2.27 22.44 -6.79
CA ASP A 331 2.43 23.89 -6.66
C ASP A 331 1.12 24.70 -6.71
N GLN A 332 0.00 24.05 -6.98
CA GLN A 332 -1.34 24.67 -6.86
C GLN A 332 -1.84 24.66 -5.41
N HIS A 333 -1.27 23.81 -4.54
CA HIS A 333 -1.73 23.54 -3.17
C HIS A 333 -0.61 23.65 -2.13
N THR A 334 0.02 24.83 -2.06
CA THR A 334 1.18 25.07 -1.17
C THR A 334 0.79 25.46 0.25
N MET A 335 -0.47 25.84 0.49
CA MET A 335 -0.94 26.36 1.78
C MET A 335 -2.05 25.55 2.42
N ARG A 336 -2.78 24.78 1.63
CA ARG A 336 -3.92 24.00 2.08
C ARG A 336 -3.89 22.62 1.46
N ASP A 337 -4.36 21.65 2.23
CA ASP A 337 -4.69 20.33 1.75
C ASP A 337 -5.86 20.45 0.74
N PRO A 338 -5.68 19.98 -0.50
CA PRO A 338 -6.71 20.14 -1.54
C PRO A 338 -7.94 19.27 -1.33
N VAL A 339 -7.87 18.26 -0.46
CA VAL A 339 -8.98 17.33 -0.20
C VAL A 339 -9.76 17.75 1.04
N THR A 340 -9.07 18.06 2.14
CA THR A 340 -9.73 18.47 3.39
C THR A 340 -10.00 19.97 3.47
N GLY A 341 -9.30 20.79 2.68
CA GLY A 341 -9.37 22.25 2.73
C GLY A 341 -8.66 22.87 3.94
N GLU A 342 -8.08 22.06 4.82
CA GLU A 342 -7.37 22.52 6.00
C GLU A 342 -6.03 23.18 5.67
N ALA A 343 -5.53 24.03 6.54
CA ALA A 343 -4.20 24.59 6.40
C ALA A 343 -3.16 23.46 6.53
N LEU A 344 -2.15 23.45 5.66
CA LEU A 344 -1.08 22.46 5.75
C LEU A 344 -0.30 22.66 7.05
N ALA A 345 -0.33 21.64 7.88
CA ALA A 345 0.38 21.58 9.15
C ALA A 345 1.19 20.29 9.23
N PRO A 346 2.31 20.26 9.97
CA PRO A 346 3.03 19.03 10.20
C PRO A 346 2.15 17.99 10.92
N LEU A 347 2.10 16.78 10.40
CA LEU A 347 1.51 15.65 11.10
C LEU A 347 2.36 15.34 12.34
N PRO A 348 1.77 15.22 13.53
CA PRO A 348 2.49 14.88 14.76
C PRO A 348 2.82 13.38 14.79
N PHE A 349 3.62 12.97 15.77
CA PHE A 349 3.60 11.59 16.25
C PHE A 349 2.35 11.41 17.12
N HIS A 350 1.41 10.58 16.72
CA HIS A 350 0.17 10.36 17.46
C HIS A 350 0.44 9.65 18.79
N SER A 351 0.15 10.33 19.89
CA SER A 351 0.34 9.79 21.25
C SER A 351 -0.89 9.08 21.79
N THR A 352 -1.99 9.17 21.06
CA THR A 352 -3.27 8.54 21.34
C THR A 352 -3.76 7.82 20.09
N ALA A 353 -4.60 6.80 20.28
CA ALA A 353 -5.25 6.09 19.18
C ALA A 353 -6.15 7.03 18.37
N GLU A 354 -6.10 6.92 17.05
CA GLU A 354 -6.91 7.70 16.10
C GLU A 354 -8.31 7.11 15.90
N GLY A 355 -8.57 5.90 16.39
CA GLY A 355 -9.91 5.31 16.40
C GLY A 355 -10.17 4.31 15.27
N PHE A 356 -9.14 3.70 14.72
CA PHE A 356 -9.31 2.65 13.71
C PHE A 356 -9.89 1.36 14.30
N SER A 357 -9.28 0.84 15.38
CA SER A 357 -9.75 -0.34 16.10
C SER A 357 -9.56 -0.25 17.62
N VAL A 358 -9.04 0.84 18.10
CA VAL A 358 -8.97 1.25 19.51
C VAL A 358 -9.76 2.54 19.66
N ALA A 359 -10.42 2.76 20.81
CA ALA A 359 -11.22 3.97 21.01
C ALA A 359 -10.36 5.24 20.87
N THR A 360 -10.81 6.18 20.04
CA THR A 360 -10.13 7.46 19.78
C THR A 360 -9.74 8.16 21.09
N GLY A 361 -8.52 8.67 21.14
CA GLY A 361 -7.98 9.37 22.30
C GLY A 361 -7.43 8.46 23.41
N THR A 362 -7.45 7.13 23.24
CA THR A 362 -6.81 6.18 24.16
C THR A 362 -5.29 6.37 24.15
N PRO A 363 -4.64 6.62 25.30
CA PRO A 363 -3.18 6.77 25.35
C PRO A 363 -2.44 5.53 24.85
N LEU A 364 -1.48 5.71 23.94
CA LEU A 364 -0.70 4.61 23.38
C LEU A 364 0.46 4.21 24.30
N PRO A 365 0.76 2.90 24.43
CA PRO A 365 1.91 2.42 25.17
C PRO A 365 3.21 2.77 24.44
N THR A 366 4.34 2.91 25.16
CA THR A 366 5.63 3.22 24.55
C THR A 366 6.75 2.34 25.05
N LEU A 367 7.75 2.08 24.19
CA LEU A 367 9.01 1.42 24.54
C LEU A 367 10.11 2.43 24.89
N GLY A 368 10.03 3.68 24.38
CA GLY A 368 11.00 4.74 24.67
C GLY A 368 12.40 4.50 24.06
N LEU A 369 12.49 3.78 22.96
CA LEU A 369 13.75 3.36 22.36
C LEU A 369 14.45 4.50 21.57
N GLY A 370 15.77 4.56 21.66
CA GLY A 370 16.62 5.43 20.84
C GLY A 370 17.16 4.77 19.59
N ARG A 371 16.84 3.50 19.39
CA ARG A 371 17.28 2.67 18.28
C ARG A 371 16.24 1.61 17.94
N VAL A 372 16.13 1.27 16.64
CA VAL A 372 15.28 0.18 16.15
C VAL A 372 15.97 -0.55 15.01
N TYR A 373 15.85 -1.87 14.98
CA TYR A 373 16.25 -2.72 13.87
C TYR A 373 15.03 -2.98 13.00
N VAL A 374 15.11 -2.69 11.70
CA VAL A 374 14.01 -2.89 10.78
C VAL A 374 14.39 -3.94 9.74
N LEU A 375 13.64 -5.04 9.68
CA LEU A 375 13.81 -6.03 8.64
C LEU A 375 13.00 -5.61 7.41
N THR A 376 13.69 -5.46 6.26
CA THR A 376 13.08 -4.90 5.05
C THR A 376 13.24 -5.82 3.85
N GLY A 377 12.29 -5.72 2.92
CA GLY A 377 12.31 -6.32 1.59
C GLY A 377 11.96 -5.31 0.50
N GLY A 378 11.98 -5.71 -0.78
CA GLY A 378 11.49 -4.88 -1.88
C GLY A 378 10.03 -4.48 -1.73
N GLY A 379 9.23 -5.29 -1.03
CA GLY A 379 7.85 -4.96 -0.69
C GLY A 379 7.66 -4.09 0.57
N THR A 380 8.73 -3.65 1.24
CA THR A 380 8.65 -2.65 2.31
C THR A 380 8.45 -1.27 1.68
N CYS A 381 7.27 -0.69 1.81
CA CYS A 381 6.86 0.44 0.99
C CYS A 381 6.08 1.50 1.76
N SER A 382 6.13 2.74 1.28
CA SER A 382 5.17 3.81 1.61
C SER A 382 5.09 4.11 3.12
N ALA A 383 3.95 3.88 3.81
CA ALA A 383 3.80 4.12 5.25
C ALA A 383 4.85 3.37 6.10
N SER A 384 5.31 2.18 5.66
CA SER A 384 6.44 1.48 6.28
C SER A 384 7.75 2.24 6.14
N GLU A 385 8.00 2.88 4.98
CA GLU A 385 9.16 3.74 4.78
C GLU A 385 9.03 5.06 5.54
N SER A 386 7.80 5.54 5.78
CA SER A 386 7.56 6.72 6.63
C SER A 386 7.98 6.47 8.07
N ILE A 387 7.76 5.27 8.63
CA ILE A 387 8.28 4.90 9.95
C ILE A 387 9.81 5.06 9.99
N ILE A 388 10.50 4.49 8.99
CA ILE A 388 11.96 4.58 8.86
C ILE A 388 12.39 6.05 8.77
N ASN A 389 11.78 6.81 7.87
CA ASN A 389 12.14 8.20 7.60
C ASN A 389 11.87 9.12 8.80
N SER A 390 10.71 8.97 9.43
CA SER A 390 10.29 9.86 10.51
C SER A 390 11.06 9.60 11.81
N LEU A 391 11.37 8.35 12.15
CA LEU A 391 12.24 8.01 13.27
C LEU A 391 13.65 8.60 13.09
N ARG A 392 14.22 8.52 11.88
CA ARG A 392 15.50 9.18 11.55
C ARG A 392 15.40 10.70 11.67
N GLY A 393 14.24 11.27 11.35
CA GLY A 393 13.97 12.70 11.48
C GLY A 393 14.09 13.24 12.91
N ILE A 394 13.90 12.38 13.91
CA ILE A 394 13.97 12.70 15.34
C ILE A 394 15.17 12.04 16.06
N ASP A 395 16.21 11.68 15.30
CA ASP A 395 17.46 11.11 15.83
C ASP A 395 17.29 9.73 16.54
N VAL A 396 16.29 8.96 16.18
CA VAL A 396 16.24 7.54 16.48
C VAL A 396 17.11 6.81 15.46
N GLU A 397 18.05 6.01 15.94
CA GLU A 397 18.91 5.21 15.08
C GLU A 397 18.12 4.07 14.43
N VAL A 398 18.00 4.09 13.11
CA VAL A 398 17.33 3.02 12.34
C VAL A 398 18.41 2.16 11.67
N ILE A 399 18.43 0.88 12.02
CA ILE A 399 19.35 -0.12 11.47
C ILE A 399 18.55 -1.03 10.55
N GLN A 400 18.89 -1.02 9.27
CA GLN A 400 18.18 -1.77 8.23
C GLN A 400 18.85 -3.11 7.97
N VAL A 401 18.08 -4.22 8.05
CA VAL A 401 18.58 -5.55 7.72
C VAL A 401 17.66 -6.20 6.68
N GLY A 402 18.23 -6.62 5.57
CA GLY A 402 17.46 -7.22 4.48
C GLY A 402 17.84 -6.67 3.13
N SER A 403 16.85 -6.26 2.33
CA SER A 403 17.08 -5.66 1.02
C SER A 403 16.56 -4.22 0.95
N THR A 404 16.87 -3.53 -0.16
CA THR A 404 16.38 -2.19 -0.48
C THR A 404 14.85 -2.17 -0.44
N THR A 405 14.28 -1.10 0.11
CA THR A 405 12.84 -0.85 0.15
C THR A 405 12.33 -0.32 -1.20
N CYS A 406 11.02 -0.22 -1.38
CA CYS A 406 10.44 0.08 -2.69
C CYS A 406 10.69 1.51 -3.20
N GLY A 407 10.87 2.50 -2.31
CA GLY A 407 11.09 3.89 -2.74
C GLY A 407 9.81 4.66 -3.04
N LYS A 408 8.86 4.70 -2.11
CA LYS A 408 7.62 5.46 -2.23
C LYS A 408 7.49 6.56 -1.16
N PRO A 409 8.20 7.70 -1.28
CA PRO A 409 7.99 8.85 -0.39
C PRO A 409 6.67 9.58 -0.64
N TYR A 410 5.78 9.02 -1.39
CA TYR A 410 4.56 9.61 -1.93
C TYR A 410 3.31 9.02 -1.32
N GLY A 411 2.22 9.79 -1.36
CA GLY A 411 0.93 9.34 -0.89
C GLY A 411 -0.25 9.95 -1.62
N PHE A 412 -1.44 9.55 -1.20
CA PHE A 412 -2.71 9.95 -1.81
C PHE A 412 -3.88 9.81 -0.83
N TYR A 413 -5.00 10.43 -1.19
CA TYR A 413 -6.32 10.11 -0.68
C TYR A 413 -7.00 9.14 -1.65
N PRO A 414 -7.47 7.97 -1.19
CA PRO A 414 -8.31 7.09 -2.01
C PRO A 414 -9.56 7.87 -2.45
N THR A 415 -9.82 7.96 -3.74
CA THR A 415 -10.92 8.76 -4.25
C THR A 415 -11.88 7.89 -5.04
N ASP A 416 -13.08 7.66 -4.49
CA ASP A 416 -14.16 6.96 -5.18
C ASP A 416 -14.82 7.89 -6.21
N ASN A 417 -15.01 7.36 -7.43
CA ASN A 417 -15.93 7.93 -8.41
C ASN A 417 -16.57 6.80 -9.22
N CYS A 418 -17.90 6.76 -9.19
CA CYS A 418 -18.69 5.78 -9.96
C CYS A 418 -18.35 4.31 -9.68
N GLY A 419 -18.03 3.97 -8.43
CA GLY A 419 -17.76 2.59 -8.00
C GLY A 419 -16.33 2.11 -8.21
N THR A 420 -15.47 2.99 -8.68
CA THR A 420 -14.04 2.75 -8.77
C THR A 420 -13.31 3.68 -7.81
N THR A 421 -12.46 3.13 -6.96
CA THR A 421 -11.53 3.91 -6.13
C THR A 421 -10.23 4.08 -6.89
N TYR A 422 -9.84 5.33 -7.09
CA TYR A 422 -8.65 5.75 -7.81
C TYR A 422 -7.54 6.13 -6.83
N PHE A 423 -6.32 5.66 -7.12
CA PHE A 423 -5.11 5.92 -6.35
C PHE A 423 -4.10 6.60 -7.26
N SER A 424 -3.95 7.90 -7.11
CA SER A 424 -3.05 8.75 -7.89
C SER A 424 -2.21 9.59 -6.93
N ILE A 425 -0.91 9.65 -7.13
CA ILE A 425 0.02 10.34 -6.24
C ILE A 425 -0.33 11.83 -6.13
N GLN A 426 -0.64 12.29 -4.92
CA GLN A 426 -1.06 13.68 -4.65
C GLN A 426 -0.02 14.46 -3.86
N PHE A 427 0.73 13.81 -2.98
CA PHE A 427 1.71 14.48 -2.14
C PHE A 427 3.01 13.68 -1.99
N ARG A 428 4.05 14.37 -1.53
CA ARG A 428 5.29 13.83 -1.01
C ARG A 428 5.38 14.13 0.48
N GLY A 429 5.88 13.19 1.26
CA GLY A 429 6.15 13.38 2.69
C GLY A 429 7.60 13.73 2.98
N VAL A 430 7.84 14.67 3.90
CA VAL A 430 9.16 14.97 4.43
C VAL A 430 9.16 14.89 5.97
N ASN A 431 10.24 14.38 6.53
CA ASN A 431 10.38 14.24 7.99
C ASN A 431 10.75 15.56 8.70
N ALA A 432 10.94 15.53 10.00
CA ALA A 432 11.30 16.69 10.82
C ALA A 432 12.58 17.42 10.37
N LYS A 433 13.46 16.77 9.61
CA LYS A 433 14.66 17.35 9.00
C LYS A 433 14.47 17.77 7.55
N GLN A 434 13.24 17.84 7.07
CA GLN A 434 12.84 18.17 5.70
C GLN A 434 13.36 17.17 4.65
N PHE A 435 13.68 15.94 5.08
CA PHE A 435 14.13 14.88 4.19
C PHE A 435 12.95 14.00 3.75
N GLY A 436 12.81 13.78 2.44
CA GLY A 436 11.79 12.92 1.81
C GLY A 436 12.22 12.47 0.41
N ASP A 437 13.52 12.53 0.11
CA ASP A 437 14.05 12.19 -1.21
C ASP A 437 14.65 10.77 -1.19
N TYR A 438 13.75 9.77 -1.31
CA TYR A 438 14.13 8.36 -1.39
C TYR A 438 13.30 7.58 -2.44
N PRO A 439 13.23 8.09 -3.71
CA PRO A 439 12.43 7.43 -4.75
C PRO A 439 12.98 6.05 -5.17
N ASP A 440 14.22 5.73 -4.79
CA ASP A 440 14.86 4.43 -4.97
C ASP A 440 15.02 3.65 -3.65
N GLY A 441 14.25 4.04 -2.62
CA GLY A 441 14.17 3.36 -1.32
C GLY A 441 15.32 3.62 -0.37
N PHE A 442 15.31 2.88 0.74
CA PHE A 442 16.39 2.79 1.71
C PHE A 442 17.15 1.48 1.50
N SER A 443 18.46 1.50 1.61
CA SER A 443 19.33 0.33 1.41
C SER A 443 20.27 0.12 2.60
N PRO A 444 20.48 -1.13 3.05
CA PRO A 444 21.58 -1.41 3.98
C PRO A 444 22.93 -0.94 3.44
N ALA A 445 23.78 -0.39 4.29
CA ALA A 445 25.03 0.29 3.89
C ALA A 445 26.00 -0.61 3.09
N ASN A 446 25.93 -1.93 3.27
CA ASN A 446 26.77 -2.88 2.55
C ASN A 446 26.10 -3.45 1.27
N THR A 447 25.00 -2.86 0.80
CA THR A 447 24.34 -3.26 -0.45
C THR A 447 25.16 -2.76 -1.65
N VAL A 448 25.66 -3.68 -2.45
CA VAL A 448 26.48 -3.34 -3.63
C VAL A 448 25.61 -2.75 -4.74
N GLY A 449 25.99 -1.58 -5.25
CA GLY A 449 25.30 -0.92 -6.38
C GLY A 449 23.91 -0.36 -6.05
N ALA A 450 23.56 -0.19 -4.77
CA ALA A 450 22.29 0.39 -4.38
C ALA A 450 22.18 1.85 -4.81
N ALA A 451 21.07 2.21 -5.46
CA ALA A 451 20.71 3.59 -5.77
C ALA A 451 19.96 4.28 -4.61
N GLY A 452 19.43 3.50 -3.67
CA GLY A 452 18.66 3.99 -2.53
C GLY A 452 19.50 4.71 -1.47
N VAL A 453 18.82 5.34 -0.52
CA VAL A 453 19.44 6.02 0.62
C VAL A 453 20.08 5.00 1.55
N SER A 454 21.39 5.12 1.76
CA SER A 454 22.15 4.19 2.60
C SER A 454 21.83 4.36 4.09
N LEU A 455 21.51 3.25 4.77
CA LEU A 455 21.31 3.17 6.22
C LEU A 455 22.29 2.19 6.86
N PRO A 456 22.69 2.41 8.13
CA PRO A 456 23.41 1.40 8.89
C PRO A 456 22.69 0.06 8.85
N GLY A 457 23.44 -1.05 8.73
CA GLY A 457 22.84 -2.38 8.72
C GLY A 457 23.41 -3.31 7.66
N CYS A 458 22.72 -4.41 7.41
CA CYS A 458 23.23 -5.53 6.63
C CYS A 458 22.28 -5.97 5.51
N SER A 459 22.82 -6.09 4.29
CA SER A 459 22.12 -6.74 3.18
C SER A 459 22.06 -8.25 3.43
N VAL A 460 20.86 -8.79 3.54
CA VAL A 460 20.61 -10.21 3.84
C VAL A 460 19.40 -10.67 3.03
N ALA A 461 19.56 -11.74 2.27
CA ALA A 461 18.45 -12.36 1.54
C ALA A 461 17.36 -12.89 2.47
N ASP A 462 16.15 -13.06 1.95
CA ASP A 462 15.06 -13.67 2.73
C ASP A 462 15.29 -15.17 2.91
N ASP A 463 15.18 -15.66 4.15
CA ASP A 463 15.42 -17.06 4.51
C ASP A 463 14.11 -17.82 4.64
N PHE A 464 13.77 -18.57 3.58
CA PHE A 464 12.57 -19.40 3.53
C PHE A 464 12.76 -20.77 4.21
N SER A 465 13.92 -21.06 4.77
CA SER A 465 14.17 -22.33 5.46
C SER A 465 13.67 -22.35 6.91
N ARG A 466 13.31 -21.18 7.46
CA ARG A 466 12.90 -21.00 8.85
C ARG A 466 11.63 -20.16 8.98
N ALA A 467 10.93 -20.36 10.09
CA ALA A 467 9.76 -19.57 10.44
C ALA A 467 10.14 -18.11 10.75
N LEU A 468 9.24 -17.17 10.46
CA LEU A 468 9.38 -15.77 10.88
C LEU A 468 9.36 -15.67 12.40
N GLY A 469 10.30 -14.91 12.96
CA GLY A 469 10.51 -14.78 14.40
C GLY A 469 11.35 -15.90 15.04
N ASP A 470 11.83 -16.88 14.28
CA ASP A 470 12.90 -17.78 14.75
C ASP A 470 14.21 -16.97 14.82
N ALA A 471 14.85 -16.96 15.99
CA ALA A 471 16.10 -16.20 16.20
C ALA A 471 17.26 -16.66 15.29
N ALA A 472 17.16 -17.82 14.68
CA ALA A 472 18.12 -18.34 13.70
C ALA A 472 17.67 -18.10 12.24
N GLU A 473 16.52 -17.43 11.99
CA GLU A 473 16.12 -16.99 10.65
C GLU A 473 17.11 -15.92 10.15
N GLY A 474 17.49 -15.98 8.88
CA GLY A 474 18.61 -15.23 8.33
C GLY A 474 18.63 -13.73 8.64
N ARG A 475 17.52 -13.00 8.43
CA ARG A 475 17.45 -11.56 8.71
C ARG A 475 17.42 -11.26 10.20
N LEU A 476 16.63 -12.02 10.96
CA LEU A 476 16.57 -11.83 12.41
C LEU A 476 17.90 -12.17 13.08
N ALA A 477 18.54 -13.28 12.69
CA ALA A 477 19.88 -13.64 13.18
C ALA A 477 20.91 -12.56 12.85
N ALA A 478 20.88 -11.97 11.65
CA ALA A 478 21.77 -10.88 11.26
C ALA A 478 21.54 -9.61 12.09
N ALA A 479 20.29 -9.24 12.39
CA ALA A 479 19.95 -8.11 13.26
C ALA A 479 20.49 -8.32 14.69
N LEU A 480 20.28 -9.52 15.25
CA LEU A 480 20.78 -9.88 16.57
C LEU A 480 22.33 -9.89 16.62
N ASN A 481 22.99 -10.41 15.57
CA ASN A 481 24.45 -10.36 15.44
C ASN A 481 24.97 -8.94 15.33
N TYR A 482 24.38 -8.10 14.46
CA TYR A 482 24.75 -6.70 14.32
C TYR A 482 24.69 -5.96 15.66
N ARG A 483 23.63 -6.22 16.43
CA ARG A 483 23.47 -5.70 17.79
C ARG A 483 24.56 -6.17 18.74
N ALA A 484 24.87 -7.45 18.72
CA ALA A 484 25.84 -8.08 19.63
C ALA A 484 27.28 -7.65 19.34
N THR A 485 27.60 -7.39 18.08
CA THR A 485 28.97 -7.06 17.63
C THR A 485 29.24 -5.56 17.52
N GLY A 486 28.25 -4.71 17.81
CA GLY A 486 28.39 -3.26 17.68
C GLY A 486 28.48 -2.78 16.23
N GLY A 487 27.78 -3.44 15.30
CA GLY A 487 27.62 -2.96 13.94
C GLY A 487 28.29 -3.79 12.83
N GLN A 488 28.71 -5.01 13.13
CA GLN A 488 29.30 -5.88 12.11
C GLN A 488 28.27 -6.80 11.48
N CYS A 489 28.24 -6.83 10.15
CA CYS A 489 27.47 -7.83 9.41
C CYS A 489 28.17 -9.18 9.51
N GLY A 490 27.48 -10.18 10.05
CA GLY A 490 27.95 -11.57 10.05
C GLY A 490 28.03 -12.13 8.63
N VAL A 491 28.69 -13.26 8.49
CA VAL A 491 28.62 -14.03 7.23
C VAL A 491 27.19 -14.57 7.08
N PRO A 492 26.50 -14.34 5.96
CA PRO A 492 25.16 -14.90 5.74
C PRO A 492 25.19 -16.43 5.87
N PRO A 493 24.15 -17.07 6.42
CA PRO A 493 24.06 -18.53 6.44
C PRO A 493 24.30 -19.09 5.04
N SER A 494 25.15 -20.13 4.96
CA SER A 494 25.42 -20.80 3.67
C SER A 494 24.14 -21.41 3.11
N GLY A 495 23.75 -21.04 1.90
CA GLY A 495 22.55 -21.53 1.22
C GLY A 495 21.54 -20.44 0.82
N VAL A 496 21.76 -19.20 1.24
CA VAL A 496 20.94 -18.06 0.80
C VAL A 496 21.52 -17.52 -0.52
N ALA A 497 20.89 -17.83 -1.64
CA ALA A 497 21.31 -17.32 -2.95
C ALA A 497 21.07 -15.79 -3.01
N PRO A 498 21.98 -15.02 -3.65
CA PRO A 498 21.68 -13.63 -3.99
C PRO A 498 20.47 -13.59 -4.90
N ASN A 499 19.58 -12.62 -4.71
CA ASN A 499 18.45 -12.37 -5.59
C ASN A 499 18.93 -12.23 -7.05
N GLY A 500 18.39 -13.05 -7.95
CA GLY A 500 18.50 -12.86 -9.40
C GLY A 500 19.31 -13.94 -10.14
N THR A 501 18.62 -14.97 -10.60
CA THR A 501 19.06 -15.69 -11.80
C THR A 501 18.60 -14.90 -13.02
N ALA A 502 19.53 -14.54 -13.92
CA ALA A 502 19.19 -13.87 -15.18
C ALA A 502 18.14 -14.68 -15.95
N ALA A 503 17.05 -14.03 -16.37
CA ALA A 503 16.02 -14.62 -17.19
C ALA A 503 16.63 -15.13 -18.52
N LYS A 504 16.22 -16.33 -18.94
CA LYS A 504 16.57 -16.84 -20.29
C LYS A 504 15.83 -16.00 -21.33
N ALA A 505 16.53 -15.60 -22.39
CA ALA A 505 15.92 -14.88 -23.51
C ALA A 505 14.73 -15.70 -24.08
N GLY A 506 13.56 -15.05 -24.25
CA GLY A 506 12.32 -15.66 -24.75
C GLY A 506 11.47 -16.41 -23.72
N ALA A 507 11.85 -16.42 -22.45
CA ALA A 507 11.01 -16.98 -21.39
C ALA A 507 9.87 -15.99 -21.03
N LEU A 508 8.64 -16.50 -20.95
CA LEU A 508 7.49 -15.71 -20.52
C LEU A 508 7.55 -15.50 -19.00
N PRO A 509 7.45 -14.26 -18.51
CA PRO A 509 7.40 -14.00 -17.09
C PRO A 509 6.06 -14.50 -16.52
N PHE A 510 6.12 -15.01 -15.32
CA PHE A 510 4.97 -15.13 -14.45
C PHE A 510 4.64 -13.72 -13.89
N ALA A 511 3.41 -13.45 -13.48
CA ALA A 511 3.07 -12.11 -12.97
C ALA A 511 4.18 -11.57 -12.06
N GLU A 512 4.51 -10.35 -12.21
CA GLU A 512 5.61 -9.54 -11.68
C GLU A 512 6.62 -10.17 -10.67
N PRO A 513 7.92 -9.86 -10.75
CA PRO A 513 8.99 -10.59 -10.05
C PRO A 513 8.98 -10.43 -8.52
N GLU A 514 8.13 -9.56 -7.99
CA GLU A 514 7.96 -9.33 -6.57
C GLU A 514 6.72 -10.03 -6.05
N MET A 515 6.64 -10.20 -4.74
CA MET A 515 5.48 -10.75 -4.09
C MET A 515 4.24 -9.94 -4.52
N ARG A 516 3.32 -10.55 -5.27
CA ARG A 516 2.09 -9.89 -5.67
C ARG A 516 1.24 -9.70 -4.43
N LYS A 517 1.36 -8.54 -3.84
CA LYS A 517 0.43 -8.05 -2.85
C LYS A 517 -0.79 -7.47 -3.58
N SER A 518 -1.90 -7.51 -2.89
CA SER A 518 -3.04 -6.68 -3.24
C SER A 518 -2.56 -5.24 -3.51
N PRO A 519 -2.95 -4.58 -4.61
CA PRO A 519 -2.42 -3.27 -5.02
C PRO A 519 -2.49 -2.18 -3.94
N TRP A 520 -3.44 -2.32 -2.99
CA TRP A 520 -3.57 -1.40 -1.85
C TRP A 520 -2.53 -1.57 -0.76
N LEU A 521 -1.70 -2.62 -0.79
CA LEU A 521 -0.66 -2.84 0.21
C LEU A 521 0.62 -2.01 0.00
N GLU A 522 0.68 -1.17 -1.03
CA GLU A 522 1.80 -0.26 -1.29
C GLU A 522 1.38 1.20 -1.08
N ASN A 523 0.62 1.48 -0.02
CA ASN A 523 -0.09 2.73 0.10
C ASN A 523 0.34 3.57 1.31
N ARG A 524 0.43 4.88 1.06
CA ARG A 524 0.42 5.94 2.06
C ARG A 524 -0.93 6.64 1.93
N ILE A 525 -1.83 6.33 2.86
CA ILE A 525 -3.23 6.74 2.82
C ILE A 525 -3.49 7.68 3.98
N LEU A 526 -4.13 8.81 3.69
CA LEU A 526 -4.75 9.65 4.70
C LEU A 526 -6.24 9.31 4.77
N PRO A 527 -6.83 9.09 5.95
CA PRO A 527 -8.27 9.03 6.10
C PRO A 527 -8.89 10.38 5.76
N ARG A 528 -10.11 10.36 5.24
CA ARG A 528 -10.89 11.58 4.96
C ARG A 528 -11.67 11.99 6.18
#